data_ed5fcf44dde4ab3b7c59fca0f384fc74
#
_entry.id   ed5fcf44dde4ab3b7c59fca0f384fc74
#
_cell.length_a   1.000
_cell.length_b   1.000
_cell.length_c   1.000
_cell.angle_alpha   90.00
_cell.angle_beta   90.00
_cell.angle_gamma   90.00
#
_symmetry.space_group_name_H-M   'P 1'
#
loop_
_entity.id
_entity.type
_entity.pdbx_description
1 polymer ?
#
loop_
_entity_poly.entity_id
_entity_poly.type
_entity_poly.pdbx_seq_one_letter_code
_entity_poly.pdbx_strand_id
1 'polypeptide(L)' 'MTTIEFLRRLIRTNEANTRHAQERHDAGAVARLDETRKHLFAALRAVEFAEQIGAMFGENPADGQG' A
#
# COMPACT_ATOMS: atom_id res chain seq x y z
N MET A 1 1.94 -7.76 -12.42
CA MET A 1 1.35 -7.01 -11.30
C MET A 1 2.00 -5.64 -11.21
N THR A 2 1.21 -4.59 -11.13
CA THR A 2 1.74 -3.23 -10.98
C THR A 2 2.09 -2.97 -9.53
N THR A 3 2.88 -1.92 -9.29
CA THR A 3 3.23 -1.51 -7.93
C THR A 3 1.97 -1.17 -7.13
N ILE A 4 1.01 -0.49 -7.74
CA ILE A 4 -0.24 -0.15 -7.07
C ILE A 4 -1.00 -1.41 -6.67
N GLU A 5 -1.09 -2.39 -7.55
CA GLU A 5 -1.77 -3.65 -7.24
C GLU A 5 -1.07 -4.39 -6.10
N PHE A 6 0.26 -4.39 -6.12
CA PHE A 6 1.03 -5.02 -5.06
C PHE A 6 0.77 -4.34 -3.71
N LEU A 7 0.79 -3.01 -3.68
CA LEU A 7 0.52 -2.26 -2.45
C LEU A 7 -0.90 -2.50 -1.94
N ARG A 8 -1.88 -2.54 -2.83
CA ARG A 8 -3.25 -2.82 -2.44
C ARG A 8 -3.40 -4.22 -1.85
N ARG A 9 -2.67 -5.19 -2.41
CA ARG A 9 -2.67 -6.54 -1.86
C ARG A 9 -2.07 -6.57 -0.46
N LEU A 10 -0.97 -5.86 -0.23
CA LEU A 10 -0.36 -5.77 1.09
C LEU A 10 -1.32 -5.14 2.09
N ILE A 11 -2.06 -4.10 1.68
CA ILE A 11 -3.03 -3.45 2.54
C ILE A 11 -4.12 -4.44 2.94
N ARG A 12 -4.65 -5.22 2.00
CA ARG A 12 -5.68 -6.21 2.32
C ARG A 12 -5.16 -7.28 3.28
N THR A 13 -3.92 -7.74 3.07
CA THR A 13 -3.31 -8.71 3.98
C THR A 13 -3.14 -8.11 5.37
N ASN A 14 -2.70 -6.87 5.44
CA ASN A 14 -2.54 -6.16 6.70
C ASN A 14 -3.88 -6.06 7.43
N GLU A 15 -4.96 -5.74 6.72
CA GLU A 15 -6.28 -5.63 7.34
C GLU A 15 -6.76 -6.97 7.87
N ALA A 16 -6.53 -8.05 7.13
CA ALA A 16 -6.90 -9.39 7.60
C ALA A 16 -6.10 -9.76 8.85
N ASN A 17 -4.81 -9.48 8.86
CA ASN A 17 -3.96 -9.75 10.02
C ASN A 17 -4.38 -8.92 11.22
N THR A 18 -4.81 -7.68 10.99
CA THR A 18 -5.29 -6.82 12.06
C THR A 18 -6.54 -7.42 12.71
N ARG A 19 -7.48 -7.92 11.89
CA ARG A 19 -8.67 -8.57 12.44
C ARG A 19 -8.30 -9.80 13.28
N HIS A 20 -7.38 -10.63 12.82
CA HIS A 20 -6.91 -11.77 13.60
C HIS A 20 -6.28 -11.34 14.91
N ALA A 21 -5.48 -10.31 14.91
CA ALA A 21 -4.86 -9.81 16.12
C ALA A 21 -5.90 -9.28 17.10
N GLN A 22 -6.93 -8.60 16.59
CA GLN A 22 -8.01 -8.10 17.42
C GLN A 22 -8.79 -9.25 18.06
N GLU A 23 -9.05 -10.31 17.29
CA GLU A 23 -9.76 -11.49 17.80
C GLU A 23 -8.98 -12.18 18.91
N ARG A 24 -7.67 -12.14 18.86
CA ARG A 24 -6.82 -12.71 19.90
C ARG A 24 -6.53 -11.73 21.03
N HIS A 25 -7.07 -10.54 20.95
CA HIS A 25 -6.82 -9.47 21.94
C HIS A 25 -5.32 -9.15 22.06
N ASP A 26 -4.60 -9.19 20.94
CA ASP A 26 -3.17 -8.92 20.93
C ASP A 26 -2.94 -7.45 20.59
N ALA A 27 -2.99 -6.61 21.61
CA ALA A 27 -2.88 -5.17 21.42
C ALA A 27 -1.53 -4.75 20.81
N GLY A 28 -0.46 -5.45 21.15
CA GLY A 28 0.85 -5.15 20.59
C GLY A 28 0.90 -5.39 19.09
N ALA A 29 0.32 -6.52 18.65
CA ALA A 29 0.27 -6.83 17.23
C ALA A 29 -0.63 -5.84 16.48
N VAL A 30 -1.76 -5.46 17.08
CA VAL A 30 -2.66 -4.47 16.47
C VAL A 30 -1.92 -3.15 16.26
N ALA A 31 -1.18 -2.70 17.27
CA ALA A 31 -0.43 -1.44 17.17
C ALA A 31 0.61 -1.49 16.06
N ARG A 32 1.35 -2.60 15.94
CA ARG A 32 2.37 -2.74 14.89
C ARG A 32 1.73 -2.79 13.51
N LEU A 33 0.62 -3.49 13.38
CA LEU A 33 -0.08 -3.59 12.10
C LEU A 33 -0.68 -2.25 11.69
N ASP A 34 -1.19 -1.47 12.65
CA ASP A 34 -1.72 -0.15 12.37
C ASP A 34 -0.62 0.79 11.86
N GLU A 35 0.56 0.72 12.46
CA GLU A 35 1.69 1.53 12.03
C GLU A 35 2.11 1.14 10.60
N THR A 36 2.17 -0.16 10.32
CA THR A 36 2.48 -0.65 8.98
C THR A 36 1.43 -0.18 7.97
N ARG A 37 0.16 -0.19 8.36
CA ARG A 37 -0.93 0.26 7.49
C ARG A 37 -0.75 1.72 7.07
N LYS A 38 -0.35 2.57 8.00
CA LYS A 38 -0.10 3.98 7.68
C LYS A 38 0.99 4.14 6.64
N HIS A 39 2.06 3.37 6.77
CA HIS A 39 3.15 3.40 5.79
C HIS A 39 2.71 2.87 4.42
N LEU A 40 1.88 1.83 4.41
CA LEU A 40 1.38 1.28 3.15
C LEU A 40 0.52 2.29 2.41
N PHE A 41 -0.37 3.00 3.11
CA PHE A 41 -1.19 4.02 2.48
C PHE A 41 -0.35 5.20 2.00
N ALA A 42 0.67 5.59 2.76
CA ALA A 42 1.56 6.66 2.34
C ALA A 42 2.32 6.28 1.07
N ALA A 43 2.79 5.03 1.00
CA ALA A 43 3.48 4.53 -0.19
C ALA A 43 2.54 4.51 -1.40
N LEU A 44 1.30 4.07 -1.20
CA LEU A 44 0.33 4.02 -2.29
C LEU A 44 0.06 5.41 -2.85
N ARG A 45 -0.13 6.40 -1.97
CA ARG A 45 -0.34 7.77 -2.40
C ARG A 45 0.85 8.31 -3.16
N ALA A 46 2.06 8.00 -2.72
CA ALA A 46 3.27 8.46 -3.39
C ALA A 46 3.37 7.89 -4.81
N VAL A 47 3.06 6.61 -4.98
CA VAL A 47 3.10 5.98 -6.29
C VAL A 47 2.01 6.57 -7.21
N GLU A 48 0.80 6.75 -6.68
CA GLU A 48 -0.29 7.33 -7.45
C GLU A 48 0.07 8.75 -7.91
N PHE A 49 0.66 9.53 -7.03
CA PHE A 49 1.08 10.88 -7.37
C PHE A 49 2.17 10.88 -8.42
N ALA A 50 3.14 9.97 -8.31
CA ALA A 50 4.20 9.85 -9.30
C ALA A 50 3.64 9.50 -10.68
N GLU A 51 2.64 8.62 -10.72
CA GLU A 51 2.00 8.27 -11.98
C GLU A 51 1.25 9.44 -12.59
N GLN A 52 0.60 10.26 -11.76
CA GLN A 52 -0.08 11.46 -12.24
C GLN A 52 0.91 12.44 -12.85
N ILE A 53 2.06 12.65 -12.19
CA ILE A 53 3.09 13.52 -12.71
C ILE A 53 3.62 12.99 -14.04
N GLY A 54 3.87 11.68 -14.11
CA GLY A 54 4.34 11.06 -15.36
C GLY A 54 3.34 11.26 -16.49
N ALA A 55 2.06 11.13 -16.20
CA ALA A 55 1.04 11.36 -17.21
C ALA A 55 1.01 12.80 -17.68
N MET A 56 1.22 13.76 -16.77
CA MET A 56 1.26 15.17 -17.12
C MET A 56 2.43 15.51 -18.05
N PHE A 57 3.54 14.81 -17.90
CA PHE A 57 4.70 15.03 -18.74
C PHE A 57 4.72 14.12 -19.97
N GLY A 58 3.66 13.34 -20.20
CA GLY A 58 3.60 12.43 -21.32
C GLY A 58 4.38 11.14 -21.13
N GLU A 59 4.78 10.85 -19.92
CA GLU A 59 5.48 9.61 -19.61
C GLU A 59 4.57 8.66 -18.85
N ASN A 60 4.71 7.38 -19.16
CA ASN A 60 3.94 6.35 -18.45
C ASN A 60 4.91 5.33 -17.89
N PRO A 61 5.06 5.24 -16.57
CA PRO A 61 6.02 4.31 -15.97
C PRO A 61 5.78 2.86 -16.37
N ALA A 62 4.54 2.50 -16.65
CA ALA A 62 4.22 1.13 -17.05
C ALA A 62 4.73 0.82 -18.44
N ASP A 63 4.81 1.83 -19.32
CA ASP A 63 5.33 1.66 -20.66
C ASP A 63 6.76 2.09 -20.77
N GLY A 64 7.18 2.94 -19.90
CA GLY A 64 8.39 3.67 -20.03
C GLY A 64 9.61 2.88 -20.11
N GLN A 65 9.48 1.71 -19.86
CA GLN A 65 10.57 0.98 -19.85
C GLN A 65 10.65 0.02 -20.83
N GLY A 66 9.84 0.12 -21.65
CA GLY A 66 9.94 -0.83 -22.71
C GLY A 66 11.35 -1.00 -23.01
#